data_9fb7181a0c557310a942da851752f213
#
_entry.id   9fb7181a0c557310a942da851752f213
#
_cell.length_a   1.000
_cell.length_b   1.000
_cell.length_c   1.000
_cell.angle_alpha   90.00
_cell.angle_beta   90.00
_cell.angle_gamma   90.00
#
_symmetry.space_group_name_H-M   'P 1'
#
loop_
_entity.id
_entity.type
_entity.pdbx_description
1 polymer ?
#
loop_
_entity_poly.entity_id
_entity_poly.type
_entity_poly.pdbx_seq_one_letter_code
_entity_poly.pdbx_strand_id
1 'polypeptide(L)'
;FSSLFKINSLKLNPGDKVLLERGSVFSNQFLQIRDSGTKDSPIVIGAYGEDELPCINTNGQGIWYQDYDNPLDSLTHVYRGYVSSSILLYDTEYITVEDLELTNKGNDIIGELYSCIDKMNRTGVAVVAKDKGVRCGITLRNLFIHDVNGNVYDKHMNNGGIYMTCFKPNNVELTGVPRYKDVLVERCTLYKTSRWGIAVGYTYAHDKFMGA
;
A
#
# COMPACT_ATOMS: atom_id res chain seq x y z
N PHE A 1 -10.61 16.39 11.24
CA PHE A 1 -11.68 15.65 10.54
C PHE A 1 -11.97 14.37 11.32
N SER A 2 -13.25 14.03 11.46
CA SER A 2 -13.69 12.79 12.10
C SER A 2 -13.71 11.58 11.15
N SER A 3 -13.34 11.77 9.86
CA SER A 3 -13.39 10.73 8.85
C SER A 3 -12.25 10.86 7.82
N LEU A 4 -11.60 9.73 7.53
CA LEU A 4 -10.58 9.61 6.49
C LEU A 4 -11.17 9.70 5.07
N PHE A 5 -12.45 9.40 4.89
CA PHE A 5 -13.11 9.50 3.58
C PHE A 5 -13.07 10.92 3.02
N LYS A 6 -13.10 11.92 3.89
CA LYS A 6 -12.95 13.30 3.45
C LYS A 6 -11.54 13.57 2.91
N ILE A 7 -10.52 12.99 3.53
CA ILE A 7 -9.12 13.13 3.09
C ILE A 7 -8.94 12.52 1.71
N ASN A 8 -9.54 11.35 1.45
CA ASN A 8 -9.47 10.69 0.15
C ASN A 8 -10.10 11.52 -0.99
N SER A 9 -10.95 12.49 -0.67
CA SER A 9 -11.56 13.39 -1.66
C SER A 9 -10.84 14.74 -1.83
N LEU A 10 -9.84 15.03 -0.99
CA LEU A 10 -9.05 16.24 -1.09
C LEU A 10 -7.94 16.06 -2.13
N LYS A 11 -7.57 17.15 -2.74
CA LYS A 11 -6.31 17.27 -3.46
C LYS A 11 -5.25 17.79 -2.49
N LEU A 12 -4.22 16.99 -2.27
CA LEU A 12 -3.09 17.40 -1.45
C LEU A 12 -2.04 18.10 -2.32
N ASN A 13 -1.44 19.14 -1.78
CA ASN A 13 -0.36 19.89 -2.42
C ASN A 13 0.98 19.59 -1.76
N PRO A 14 2.11 19.86 -2.43
CA PRO A 14 3.42 19.75 -1.79
C PRO A 14 3.49 20.54 -0.48
N GLY A 15 3.96 19.87 0.58
CA GLY A 15 4.07 20.43 1.93
C GLY A 15 2.83 20.25 2.81
N ASP A 16 1.72 19.75 2.27
CA ASP A 16 0.53 19.47 3.08
C ASP A 16 0.81 18.35 4.09
N LYS A 17 0.19 18.50 5.26
CA LYS A 17 0.26 17.50 6.34
C LYS A 17 -1.14 17.04 6.72
N VAL A 18 -1.35 15.73 6.65
CA VAL A 18 -2.54 15.05 7.16
C VAL A 18 -2.14 14.42 8.48
N LEU A 19 -2.53 15.02 9.58
CA LEU A 19 -2.17 14.56 10.92
C LEU A 19 -3.43 14.00 11.62
N LEU A 20 -3.31 12.77 12.10
CA LEU A 20 -4.34 12.09 12.86
C LEU A 20 -4.06 12.28 14.36
N GLU A 21 -5.12 12.51 15.13
CA GLU A 21 -4.98 12.63 16.58
C GLU A 21 -4.61 11.28 17.19
N ARG A 22 -3.59 11.27 18.03
CA ARG A 22 -3.20 10.08 18.81
C ARG A 22 -4.36 9.64 19.71
N GLY A 23 -4.49 8.34 19.95
CA GLY A 23 -5.63 7.73 20.64
C GLY A 23 -6.88 7.54 19.77
N SER A 24 -6.92 8.06 18.54
CA SER A 24 -8.05 7.89 17.64
C SER A 24 -8.05 6.53 16.96
N VAL A 25 -9.25 5.96 16.74
CA VAL A 25 -9.46 4.72 15.98
C VAL A 25 -10.41 4.98 14.82
N PHE A 26 -9.93 4.76 13.60
CA PHE A 26 -10.69 4.91 12.35
C PHE A 26 -11.14 3.54 11.84
N SER A 27 -12.25 3.03 12.37
CA SER A 27 -12.79 1.72 12.01
C SER A 27 -13.50 1.71 10.66
N ASN A 28 -13.24 0.69 9.84
CA ASN A 28 -13.75 0.52 8.48
C ASN A 28 -13.35 1.68 7.55
N GLN A 29 -12.22 2.29 7.81
CA GLN A 29 -11.70 3.41 7.04
C GLN A 29 -10.30 3.11 6.50
N PHE A 30 -9.88 3.91 5.52
CA PHE A 30 -8.64 3.74 4.78
C PHE A 30 -8.20 5.06 4.16
N LEU A 31 -6.95 5.11 3.71
CA LEU A 31 -6.40 6.21 2.93
C LEU A 31 -6.00 5.76 1.52
N GLN A 32 -6.39 6.52 0.51
CA GLN A 32 -5.96 6.33 -0.88
C GLN A 32 -5.40 7.65 -1.41
N ILE A 33 -4.08 7.73 -1.52
CA ILE A 33 -3.35 8.94 -1.89
C ILE A 33 -2.80 8.78 -3.31
N ARG A 34 -3.05 9.78 -4.15
CA ARG A 34 -2.58 9.87 -5.55
C ARG A 34 -1.82 11.17 -5.84
N ASP A 35 -1.72 12.02 -4.84
CA ASP A 35 -1.00 13.28 -4.92
C ASP A 35 0.45 13.10 -4.50
N SER A 36 1.30 14.03 -4.92
CA SER A 36 2.73 13.99 -4.70
C SER A 36 3.22 15.29 -4.08
N GLY A 37 4.18 15.17 -3.18
CA GLY A 37 4.98 16.29 -2.72
C GLY A 37 6.10 16.65 -3.69
N THR A 38 7.05 17.41 -3.21
CA THR A 38 8.35 17.64 -3.83
C THR A 38 9.46 17.29 -2.86
N LYS A 39 10.70 17.21 -3.34
CA LYS A 39 11.86 16.91 -2.50
C LYS A 39 11.98 17.88 -1.31
N ASP A 40 11.70 19.16 -1.54
CA ASP A 40 11.82 20.21 -0.52
C ASP A 40 10.53 20.43 0.28
N SER A 41 9.42 19.87 -0.20
CA SER A 41 8.09 20.01 0.41
C SER A 41 7.32 18.68 0.28
N PRO A 42 7.73 17.62 0.99
CA PRO A 42 7.02 16.34 0.93
C PRO A 42 5.62 16.47 1.56
N ILE A 43 4.71 15.62 1.09
CA ILE A 43 3.44 15.40 1.79
C ILE A 43 3.71 14.52 3.00
N VAL A 44 3.10 14.82 4.14
CA VAL A 44 3.24 14.03 5.36
C VAL A 44 1.87 13.51 5.79
N ILE A 45 1.77 12.21 5.98
CA ILE A 45 0.65 11.53 6.63
C ILE A 45 1.18 11.01 7.97
N GLY A 46 0.68 11.52 9.09
CA GLY A 46 1.25 11.19 10.39
C GLY A 46 0.29 11.43 11.56
N ALA A 47 0.84 11.60 12.73
CA ALA A 47 0.08 11.80 13.95
C ALA A 47 0.44 13.11 14.66
N TYR A 48 -0.44 13.56 15.56
CA TYR A 48 -0.21 14.62 16.52
C TYR A 48 -0.80 14.26 17.88
N GLY A 49 -0.35 14.94 18.95
CA GLY A 49 -0.76 14.68 20.32
C GLY A 49 0.19 13.73 21.05
N GLU A 50 -0.20 13.29 22.25
CA GLU A 50 0.67 12.56 23.18
C GLU A 50 0.14 11.19 23.60
N ASP A 51 -0.92 10.68 22.98
CA ASP A 51 -1.53 9.38 23.28
C ASP A 51 -0.94 8.26 22.42
N GLU A 52 -1.55 7.08 22.46
CA GLU A 52 -1.21 5.93 21.60
C GLU A 52 -1.28 6.29 20.11
N LEU A 53 -0.62 5.50 19.27
CA LEU A 53 -0.67 5.74 17.83
C LEU A 53 -2.11 5.74 17.31
N PRO A 54 -2.47 6.67 16.42
CA PRO A 54 -3.78 6.62 15.79
C PRO A 54 -3.90 5.37 14.93
N CYS A 55 -4.97 4.61 15.12
CA CYS A 55 -5.18 3.33 14.47
C CYS A 55 -6.13 3.47 13.27
N ILE A 56 -5.67 3.05 12.09
CA ILE A 56 -6.52 2.82 10.92
C ILE A 56 -6.87 1.33 10.87
N ASN A 57 -8.07 1.00 11.33
CA ASN A 57 -8.59 -0.36 11.32
C ASN A 57 -9.49 -0.57 10.10
N THR A 58 -8.92 -1.09 9.03
CA THR A 58 -9.54 -1.10 7.70
C THR A 58 -10.61 -2.17 7.53
N ASN A 59 -10.45 -3.34 8.17
CA ASN A 59 -11.44 -4.43 8.13
C ASN A 59 -11.86 -4.85 6.71
N GLY A 60 -10.92 -4.96 5.77
CA GLY A 60 -11.20 -5.36 4.40
C GLY A 60 -11.78 -4.26 3.50
N GLN A 61 -11.95 -3.04 4.01
CA GLN A 61 -12.29 -1.87 3.18
C GLN A 61 -11.07 -1.38 2.39
N GLY A 62 -11.14 -0.21 1.78
CA GLY A 62 -10.02 0.34 1.01
C GLY A 62 -9.71 -0.49 -0.24
N ILE A 63 -10.78 -0.95 -0.91
CA ILE A 63 -10.68 -1.87 -2.05
C ILE A 63 -10.23 -1.10 -3.29
N TRP A 64 -9.26 -1.68 -4.00
CA TRP A 64 -8.78 -1.23 -5.28
C TRP A 64 -8.47 -2.42 -6.19
N TYR A 65 -8.36 -2.21 -7.49
CA TYR A 65 -8.10 -3.27 -8.47
C TYR A 65 -6.63 -3.25 -8.88
N GLN A 66 -5.95 -4.37 -8.63
CA GLN A 66 -4.60 -4.62 -9.11
C GLN A 66 -4.66 -5.32 -10.45
N ASP A 67 -3.87 -4.87 -11.42
CA ASP A 67 -3.70 -5.55 -12.69
C ASP A 67 -2.30 -5.31 -13.24
N TYR A 68 -1.55 -6.38 -13.45
CA TYR A 68 -0.25 -6.33 -14.13
C TYR A 68 -0.36 -6.28 -15.64
N ASP A 69 -1.59 -6.42 -16.19
CA ASP A 69 -1.92 -6.48 -17.61
C ASP A 69 -1.52 -7.79 -18.31
N ASN A 70 -0.55 -8.54 -17.79
CA ASN A 70 -0.13 -9.82 -18.30
C ASN A 70 0.35 -10.77 -17.19
N PRO A 71 0.29 -12.10 -17.38
CA PRO A 71 0.92 -13.06 -16.49
C PRO A 71 2.43 -12.79 -16.37
N LEU A 72 2.97 -12.89 -15.16
CA LEU A 72 4.37 -12.53 -14.87
C LEU A 72 5.35 -13.68 -15.07
N ASP A 73 5.09 -14.84 -14.47
CA ASP A 73 5.98 -15.99 -14.49
C ASP A 73 5.26 -17.30 -14.78
N SER A 74 3.96 -17.37 -14.61
CA SER A 74 3.13 -18.53 -14.88
C SER A 74 1.69 -18.12 -15.16
N LEU A 75 1.06 -18.80 -16.13
CA LEU A 75 -0.36 -18.60 -16.44
C LEU A 75 -1.30 -19.03 -15.30
N THR A 76 -0.79 -19.79 -14.33
CA THR A 76 -1.57 -20.26 -13.18
C THR A 76 -1.51 -19.30 -11.99
N HIS A 77 -0.60 -18.33 -12.00
CA HIS A 77 -0.51 -17.35 -10.94
C HIS A 77 -1.50 -16.22 -11.14
N VAL A 78 -2.18 -15.85 -10.06
CA VAL A 78 -3.09 -14.70 -10.06
C VAL A 78 -2.26 -13.44 -10.25
N TYR A 79 -2.59 -12.64 -11.26
CA TYR A 79 -1.89 -11.40 -11.60
C TYR A 79 -2.81 -10.17 -11.61
N ARG A 80 -4.10 -10.38 -11.38
CA ARG A 80 -5.10 -9.31 -11.29
C ARG A 80 -6.22 -9.70 -10.33
N GLY A 81 -6.83 -8.70 -9.71
CA GLY A 81 -7.93 -8.89 -8.77
C GLY A 81 -8.06 -7.76 -7.78
N TYR A 82 -9.04 -7.87 -6.92
CA TYR A 82 -9.27 -6.87 -5.86
C TYR A 82 -8.31 -7.06 -4.69
N VAL A 83 -7.84 -5.94 -4.16
CA VAL A 83 -6.98 -5.84 -2.98
C VAL A 83 -7.59 -4.84 -2.03
N SER A 84 -7.54 -5.13 -0.72
CA SER A 84 -7.85 -4.16 0.34
C SER A 84 -6.55 -3.64 0.94
N SER A 85 -6.42 -2.32 1.12
CA SER A 85 -5.24 -1.71 1.73
C SER A 85 -5.64 -0.67 2.77
N SER A 86 -4.95 -0.66 3.92
CA SER A 86 -5.17 0.39 4.93
C SER A 86 -4.69 1.73 4.41
N ILE A 87 -3.54 1.73 3.73
CA ILE A 87 -3.04 2.89 2.99
C ILE A 87 -2.64 2.43 1.59
N LEU A 88 -3.16 3.10 0.57
CA LEU A 88 -2.73 2.96 -0.82
C LEU A 88 -2.03 4.25 -1.26
N LEU A 89 -0.77 4.13 -1.66
CA LEU A 89 0.02 5.17 -2.32
C LEU A 89 0.12 4.81 -3.80
N TYR A 90 -0.58 5.53 -4.67
CA TYR A 90 -0.65 5.18 -6.09
C TYR A 90 -0.07 6.29 -6.96
N ASP A 91 1.02 5.99 -7.66
CA ASP A 91 1.78 6.95 -8.48
C ASP A 91 2.25 8.20 -7.72
N THR A 92 2.45 8.08 -6.41
CA THR A 92 2.91 9.17 -5.53
C THR A 92 4.43 9.25 -5.49
N GLU A 93 4.94 10.41 -5.16
CA GLU A 93 6.35 10.63 -4.80
C GLU A 93 6.49 11.72 -3.74
N TYR A 94 7.65 11.74 -3.09
CA TYR A 94 7.95 12.67 -1.99
C TYR A 94 6.83 12.71 -0.95
N ILE A 95 6.54 11.53 -0.41
CA ILE A 95 5.52 11.32 0.62
C ILE A 95 6.12 10.56 1.80
N THR A 96 5.79 11.02 2.99
CA THR A 96 6.12 10.35 4.26
C THR A 96 4.84 9.85 4.92
N VAL A 97 4.82 8.59 5.30
CA VAL A 97 3.79 7.99 6.16
C VAL A 97 4.46 7.57 7.45
N GLU A 98 4.01 8.12 8.57
CA GLU A 98 4.68 7.93 9.85
C GLU A 98 3.73 7.90 11.04
N ASP A 99 4.20 7.27 12.14
CA ASP A 99 3.52 7.30 13.45
C ASP A 99 2.06 6.83 13.41
N LEU A 100 1.79 5.72 12.73
CA LEU A 100 0.46 5.14 12.60
C LEU A 100 0.44 3.66 13.00
N GLU A 101 -0.68 3.24 13.58
CA GLU A 101 -1.06 1.84 13.72
C GLU A 101 -2.00 1.46 12.57
N LEU A 102 -1.72 0.34 11.89
CA LEU A 102 -2.49 -0.13 10.74
C LEU A 102 -2.90 -1.58 10.94
N THR A 103 -4.20 -1.86 10.83
CA THR A 103 -4.75 -3.20 10.81
C THR A 103 -5.68 -3.41 9.62
N ASN A 104 -5.72 -4.63 9.10
CA ASN A 104 -6.58 -4.97 7.98
C ASN A 104 -7.09 -6.41 8.12
N LYS A 105 -7.88 -6.63 9.16
CA LYS A 105 -8.62 -7.87 9.37
C LYS A 105 -9.77 -7.96 8.39
N GLY A 106 -10.15 -9.16 8.01
CA GLY A 106 -11.42 -9.44 7.38
C GLY A 106 -12.26 -10.32 8.28
N ASN A 107 -13.54 -10.44 7.99
CA ASN A 107 -14.42 -11.42 8.59
C ASN A 107 -14.09 -12.81 8.03
N ASP A 108 -12.92 -13.32 8.35
CA ASP A 108 -12.55 -14.68 7.96
C ASP A 108 -13.23 -15.65 8.92
N ILE A 109 -13.89 -16.65 8.38
CA ILE A 109 -14.43 -17.77 9.17
C ILE A 109 -13.22 -18.56 9.69
N ILE A 110 -13.08 -18.61 11.00
CA ILE A 110 -12.01 -19.38 11.65
C ILE A 110 -12.18 -20.85 11.27
N GLY A 111 -11.14 -21.45 10.68
CA GLY A 111 -11.11 -22.87 10.30
C GLY A 111 -11.37 -23.16 8.83
N GLU A 112 -11.65 -22.17 7.99
CA GLU A 112 -11.57 -22.38 6.55
C GLU A 112 -10.12 -22.59 6.12
N LEU A 113 -9.88 -23.69 5.42
CA LEU A 113 -8.59 -23.94 4.78
C LEU A 113 -8.31 -22.79 3.82
N TYR A 114 -7.11 -22.24 3.89
CA TYR A 114 -6.62 -21.18 3.03
C TYR A 114 -6.53 -21.53 1.54
N SER A 115 -7.18 -22.58 1.11
CA SER A 115 -7.32 -22.94 -0.30
C SER A 115 -8.30 -22.01 -1.05
N CYS A 116 -8.80 -20.99 -0.39
CA CYS A 116 -9.88 -20.18 -0.90
C CYS A 116 -9.33 -19.13 -1.86
N ILE A 117 -9.58 -19.35 -3.15
CA ILE A 117 -9.48 -18.37 -4.22
C ILE A 117 -10.28 -17.08 -3.87
N ASP A 118 -11.23 -17.20 -2.96
CA ASP A 118 -12.18 -16.16 -2.61
C ASP A 118 -11.70 -15.22 -1.48
N LYS A 119 -10.59 -15.56 -0.83
CA LYS A 119 -10.04 -14.68 0.21
C LYS A 119 -9.37 -13.46 -0.41
N MET A 120 -9.85 -12.28 -0.03
CA MET A 120 -9.30 -11.02 -0.54
C MET A 120 -7.82 -10.85 -0.16
N ASN A 121 -7.04 -10.36 -1.10
CA ASN A 121 -5.68 -9.92 -0.84
C ASN A 121 -5.70 -8.65 0.02
N ARG A 122 -4.87 -8.57 1.06
CA ARG A 122 -4.85 -7.44 2.01
C ARG A 122 -3.44 -6.98 2.31
N THR A 123 -3.28 -5.66 2.43
CA THR A 123 -2.04 -5.03 2.87
C THR A 123 -2.30 -4.01 3.98
N GLY A 124 -1.28 -3.76 4.80
CA GLY A 124 -1.22 -2.55 5.61
C GLY A 124 -0.95 -1.35 4.70
N VAL A 125 0.18 -1.33 4.01
CA VAL A 125 0.54 -0.29 3.04
C VAL A 125 0.80 -0.92 1.68
N ALA A 126 0.07 -0.48 0.65
CA ALA A 126 0.35 -0.76 -0.74
C ALA A 126 0.98 0.47 -1.41
N VAL A 127 2.11 0.27 -2.08
CA VAL A 127 2.79 1.31 -2.87
C VAL A 127 2.82 0.85 -4.32
N VAL A 128 2.18 1.61 -5.20
CA VAL A 128 1.99 1.26 -6.60
C VAL A 128 2.57 2.35 -7.49
N ALA A 129 3.40 1.96 -8.46
CA ALA A 129 3.85 2.81 -9.55
C ALA A 129 3.30 2.26 -10.87
N LYS A 130 2.69 3.12 -11.68
CA LYS A 130 2.11 2.73 -12.97
C LYS A 130 2.37 3.76 -14.08
N ASP A 131 1.73 4.90 -14.02
CA ASP A 131 1.60 5.80 -15.18
C ASP A 131 2.46 7.08 -15.09
N LYS A 132 3.37 7.16 -14.13
CA LYS A 132 4.21 8.34 -13.91
C LYS A 132 5.72 8.05 -13.90
N GLY A 133 6.16 6.91 -14.43
CA GLY A 133 7.58 6.53 -14.51
C GLY A 133 8.22 6.36 -13.14
N VAL A 134 9.42 6.89 -12.95
CA VAL A 134 10.17 6.76 -11.68
C VAL A 134 9.49 7.53 -10.55
N ARG A 135 9.20 6.86 -9.44
CA ARG A 135 8.66 7.46 -8.22
C ARG A 135 9.74 7.56 -7.16
N CYS A 136 9.96 8.76 -6.64
CA CYS A 136 11.07 9.08 -5.74
C CYS A 136 10.59 9.45 -4.34
N GLY A 137 11.46 9.26 -3.34
CA GLY A 137 11.31 9.88 -2.03
C GLY A 137 10.11 9.36 -1.22
N ILE A 138 9.88 8.06 -1.20
CA ILE A 138 8.83 7.45 -0.37
C ILE A 138 9.41 7.02 0.96
N THR A 139 8.89 7.56 2.05
CA THR A 139 9.31 7.22 3.41
C THR A 139 8.16 6.60 4.19
N LEU A 140 8.39 5.40 4.73
CA LEU A 140 7.49 4.71 5.65
C LEU A 140 8.26 4.50 6.96
N ARG A 141 7.85 5.13 8.04
CA ARG A 141 8.56 5.00 9.31
C ARG A 141 7.66 4.99 10.54
N ASN A 142 8.16 4.38 11.62
CA ASN A 142 7.42 4.29 12.88
C ASN A 142 6.00 3.72 12.71
N LEU A 143 5.79 2.78 11.79
CA LEU A 143 4.50 2.15 11.58
C LEU A 143 4.41 0.87 12.41
N PHE A 144 3.29 0.70 13.10
CA PHE A 144 2.91 -0.56 13.71
C PHE A 144 1.84 -1.23 12.84
N ILE A 145 2.23 -2.20 12.04
CA ILE A 145 1.34 -2.89 11.09
C ILE A 145 1.11 -4.30 11.58
N HIS A 146 -0.13 -4.63 11.91
CA HIS A 146 -0.42 -5.94 12.46
C HIS A 146 -1.82 -6.44 12.10
N ASP A 147 -2.02 -7.74 12.32
CA ASP A 147 -3.30 -8.40 12.04
C ASP A 147 -3.82 -8.09 10.61
N VAL A 148 -2.94 -8.23 9.63
CA VAL A 148 -3.27 -8.14 8.20
C VAL A 148 -3.45 -9.54 7.67
N ASN A 149 -4.69 -9.98 7.43
CA ASN A 149 -4.99 -11.38 7.11
C ASN A 149 -5.53 -11.59 5.69
N GLY A 150 -4.74 -11.24 4.69
CA GLY A 150 -5.07 -11.47 3.28
C GLY A 150 -4.84 -12.91 2.80
N ASN A 151 -5.02 -13.13 1.50
CA ASN A 151 -4.78 -14.40 0.85
C ASN A 151 -3.28 -14.74 0.82
N VAL A 152 -2.88 -15.81 1.46
CA VAL A 152 -1.46 -16.23 1.54
C VAL A 152 -0.97 -16.97 0.29
N TYR A 153 -1.86 -17.36 -0.61
CA TYR A 153 -1.53 -18.17 -1.79
C TYR A 153 -1.24 -17.34 -3.04
N ASP A 154 -1.81 -16.15 -3.16
CA ASP A 154 -1.65 -15.30 -4.33
C ASP A 154 -0.27 -14.62 -4.35
N LYS A 155 0.68 -15.27 -5.01
CA LYS A 155 2.11 -14.95 -4.98
C LYS A 155 2.45 -13.53 -5.44
N HIS A 156 1.74 -13.02 -6.44
CA HIS A 156 2.03 -11.71 -7.03
C HIS A 156 1.07 -10.60 -6.62
N MET A 157 0.03 -10.96 -5.89
CA MET A 157 -0.94 -9.99 -5.39
C MET A 157 -0.42 -9.26 -4.16
N ASN A 158 -0.86 -8.03 -3.98
CA ASN A 158 -0.52 -7.25 -2.80
C ASN A 158 -1.07 -7.92 -1.53
N ASN A 159 -0.18 -8.52 -0.75
CA ASN A 159 -0.47 -9.19 0.50
C ASN A 159 0.63 -8.92 1.53
N GLY A 160 0.23 -8.65 2.75
CA GLY A 160 1.16 -8.51 3.87
C GLY A 160 1.23 -7.12 4.45
N GLY A 161 2.28 -6.83 5.18
CA GLY A 161 2.44 -5.55 5.88
C GLY A 161 2.65 -4.38 4.93
N ILE A 162 3.76 -4.39 4.22
CA ILE A 162 4.12 -3.37 3.21
C ILE A 162 4.40 -4.09 1.90
N TYR A 163 3.76 -3.68 0.82
CA TYR A 163 3.96 -4.27 -0.49
C TYR A 163 4.12 -3.19 -1.57
N MET A 164 5.25 -3.22 -2.27
CA MET A 164 5.58 -2.31 -3.35
C MET A 164 5.57 -3.03 -4.69
N THR A 165 4.95 -2.45 -5.71
CA THR A 165 4.85 -3.07 -7.04
C THR A 165 4.80 -2.04 -8.16
N CYS A 166 5.16 -2.49 -9.38
CA CYS A 166 5.11 -1.69 -10.57
C CYS A 166 4.23 -2.38 -11.62
N PHE A 167 3.21 -1.69 -12.10
CA PHE A 167 2.33 -2.19 -13.16
C PHE A 167 2.72 -1.65 -14.53
N LYS A 168 2.24 -2.30 -15.57
CA LYS A 168 2.44 -1.83 -16.95
C LYS A 168 1.74 -0.48 -17.13
N PRO A 169 2.46 0.56 -17.55
CA PRO A 169 1.86 1.86 -17.80
C PRO A 169 0.97 1.82 -19.04
N ASN A 170 -0.03 2.69 -19.08
CA ASN A 170 -0.90 2.83 -20.24
C ASN A 170 -0.13 3.26 -21.49
N ASN A 171 0.93 4.06 -21.32
CA ASN A 171 1.82 4.48 -22.40
C ASN A 171 3.27 4.55 -21.90
N VAL A 172 4.02 3.46 -22.12
CA VAL A 172 5.42 3.34 -21.68
C VAL A 172 6.37 4.30 -22.41
N GLU A 173 6.06 4.66 -23.65
CA GLU A 173 6.89 5.61 -24.42
C GLU A 173 6.80 7.02 -23.84
N LEU A 174 5.64 7.38 -23.32
CA LEU A 174 5.41 8.68 -22.70
C LEU A 174 5.95 8.76 -21.27
N THR A 175 5.71 7.73 -20.46
CA THR A 175 5.98 7.78 -19.02
C THR A 175 7.29 7.08 -18.62
N GLY A 176 7.81 6.23 -19.48
CA GLY A 176 8.89 5.31 -19.15
C GLY A 176 8.44 4.12 -18.29
N VAL A 177 9.38 3.25 -17.99
CA VAL A 177 9.14 2.08 -17.13
C VAL A 177 9.03 2.52 -15.68
N PRO A 178 7.92 2.23 -14.99
CA PRO A 178 7.76 2.60 -13.58
C PRO A 178 8.76 1.84 -12.71
N ARG A 179 9.36 2.55 -11.78
CA ARG A 179 10.29 2.03 -10.79
C ARG A 179 10.38 2.99 -9.60
N TYR A 180 11.01 2.54 -8.54
CA TYR A 180 11.21 3.35 -7.33
C TYR A 180 12.66 3.79 -7.20
N LYS A 181 12.85 4.97 -6.59
CA LYS A 181 14.13 5.51 -6.21
C LYS A 181 14.00 6.23 -4.86
N ASP A 182 15.03 6.13 -4.01
CA ASP A 182 15.06 6.79 -2.70
C ASP A 182 13.85 6.39 -1.83
N VAL A 183 13.68 5.08 -1.62
CA VAL A 183 12.65 4.52 -0.72
C VAL A 183 13.29 4.19 0.61
N LEU A 184 12.67 4.66 1.69
CA LEU A 184 13.08 4.37 3.06
C LEU A 184 11.95 3.70 3.83
N VAL A 185 12.24 2.55 4.42
CA VAL A 185 11.38 1.89 5.41
C VAL A 185 12.19 1.74 6.67
N GLU A 186 11.82 2.44 7.73
CA GLU A 186 12.59 2.44 8.98
C GLU A 186 11.72 2.39 10.23
N ARG A 187 12.21 1.72 11.27
CA ARG A 187 11.55 1.63 12.59
C ARG A 187 10.10 1.17 12.52
N CYS A 188 9.77 0.32 11.55
CA CYS A 188 8.45 -0.27 11.42
C CYS A 188 8.41 -1.62 12.15
N THR A 189 7.33 -1.87 12.88
CA THR A 189 7.03 -3.16 13.48
C THR A 189 5.93 -3.82 12.68
N LEU A 190 6.18 -5.06 12.19
CA LEU A 190 5.21 -5.82 11.43
C LEU A 190 4.95 -7.14 12.16
N TYR A 191 3.69 -7.40 12.52
CA TYR A 191 3.29 -8.54 13.32
C TYR A 191 2.00 -9.17 12.81
N LYS A 192 1.94 -10.50 12.72
CA LYS A 192 0.76 -11.22 12.20
C LYS A 192 0.28 -10.67 10.84
N THR A 193 1.19 -10.48 9.92
CA THR A 193 0.87 -10.13 8.54
C THR A 193 0.77 -11.38 7.69
N SER A 194 -0.21 -11.43 6.78
CA SER A 194 -0.32 -12.52 5.82
C SER A 194 0.86 -12.50 4.86
N ARG A 195 1.42 -13.65 4.57
CA ARG A 195 2.47 -13.95 3.59
C ARG A 195 3.78 -13.18 3.78
N TRP A 196 3.77 -11.84 3.65
CA TRP A 196 4.98 -11.03 3.65
C TRP A 196 4.94 -9.97 4.76
N GLY A 197 6.04 -9.76 5.48
CA GLY A 197 6.22 -8.57 6.30
C GLY A 197 6.39 -7.35 5.38
N ILE A 198 7.50 -7.34 4.62
CA ILE A 198 7.79 -6.33 3.61
C ILE A 198 8.12 -7.06 2.31
N ALA A 199 7.55 -6.63 1.20
CA ALA A 199 7.87 -7.15 -0.12
C ALA A 199 8.00 -6.02 -1.15
N VAL A 200 9.03 -6.16 -1.99
CA VAL A 200 9.08 -5.52 -3.30
C VAL A 200 8.63 -6.60 -4.28
N GLY A 201 7.42 -6.45 -4.79
CA GLY A 201 6.79 -7.45 -5.63
C GLY A 201 7.34 -7.46 -7.04
N TYR A 202 6.83 -8.38 -7.84
CA TYR A 202 7.15 -8.45 -9.25
C TYR A 202 6.74 -7.16 -9.96
N THR A 203 7.43 -6.86 -11.05
CA THR A 203 7.05 -5.80 -11.97
C THR A 203 6.56 -6.44 -13.27
N TYR A 204 5.67 -5.76 -13.98
CA TYR A 204 5.23 -6.19 -15.32
C TYR A 204 6.40 -6.36 -16.31
N ALA A 205 7.51 -5.71 -16.05
CA ALA A 205 8.72 -5.78 -16.87
C ALA A 205 9.78 -6.76 -16.33
N HIS A 206 9.37 -7.70 -15.47
CA HIS A 206 10.26 -8.66 -14.81
C HIS A 206 11.21 -9.35 -15.79
N ASP A 207 10.70 -9.87 -16.89
CA ASP A 207 11.52 -10.58 -17.89
C ASP A 207 12.57 -9.69 -18.57
N LYS A 208 12.32 -8.38 -18.64
CA LYS A 208 13.24 -7.41 -19.24
C LYS A 208 14.40 -7.05 -18.33
N PHE A 209 14.27 -7.27 -17.02
CA PHE A 209 15.31 -6.97 -16.03
C PHE A 209 16.12 -8.19 -15.63
N MET A 210 15.59 -9.39 -15.81
CA MET A 210 16.28 -10.63 -15.46
C MET A 210 17.26 -11.11 -16.55
N GLY A 211 17.24 -10.51 -17.73
CA GLY A 211 18.13 -10.83 -18.85
C GLY A 211 19.21 -9.77 -19.13
N ALA A 212 19.43 -8.82 -18.22
CA ALA A 212 20.44 -7.78 -18.39
C ALA A 212 21.65 -8.01 -17.47
#